data_38b8e55c042fbe67c08b151dfa250f7e
#
_entry.id   38b8e55c042fbe67c08b151dfa250f7e
#
_cell.length_a   1.000
_cell.length_b   1.000
_cell.length_c   1.000
_cell.angle_alpha   90.00
_cell.angle_beta   90.00
_cell.angle_gamma   90.00
#
_symmetry.space_group_name_H-M   'P 1'
#
loop_
_entity.id
_entity.type
_entity.pdbx_description
1 polymer ?
#
loop_
_entity_poly.entity_id
_entity_poly.type
_entity_poly.pdbx_seq_one_letter_code
_entity_poly.pdbx_strand_id
1 'polypeptide(L)'
;MTTEKMSTYLLAFVICDFKKMTKMTPTNNISVSVIAAPGKIDQTEFALDAAVNLTDYYEQYFGIRYPLPKQDLIAIPDFGAGAMENWGLITYRETSLLYSQDKSSSKAQQWVAIVVAHELAHQWFGNLVTMRWWNDLWLNEGFASWMEYKGVARIRPDWNMMEQFWSSKLYPALHLDSLATSHPVSVPVKDPKEIEAIFDTISYKKGSSIIHMLESFIGEEDLRTGLKDYLSIYKYKNAVTKDLWKSLTKASRKGVNVEEMMNTWTLQMGYPLITFSRREGEPGDWCVKQTRFMSSALIKKTQPMMPPSSYNYTWVVPVSLKTDSGDLHHVLLNATTNTSNAHIHLSSSIKWLKANINGSGYYRVQYPEDIWRSLSSKLAEDHSFLSAVDRAQLIDDAFSLLQAGQLSETIPLELLKYLKHERSLVPWQVALSHLSSLSEMFMETEARMKLNKFIVSLLEPVYKELGWEDTGTHVKRLLREHILKAAIAAEHPEAVDKAGKLFVKLTQDEAGAGVAANLRSLAYSVGVKEGGAGEWAWCYERYLNTNIPSDRAILLSAMGDSTNTLTLQKYVLFIIISLK
;
A
#
# COMPACT_ATOMS: atom_id res chain seq x y z
N MET A 1 -23.88 17.48 -27.85
CA MET A 1 -22.67 16.64 -28.13
C MET A 1 -22.97 15.26 -27.55
N THR A 2 -22.83 14.19 -28.29
CA THR A 2 -23.09 12.83 -27.81
C THR A 2 -21.82 12.31 -27.14
N THR A 3 -21.91 11.69 -25.97
CA THR A 3 -20.77 11.04 -25.30
C THR A 3 -20.42 9.71 -26.01
N GLU A 4 -19.21 9.21 -25.80
CA GLU A 4 -18.89 7.81 -26.09
C GLU A 4 -19.79 6.89 -25.25
N LYS A 5 -19.88 5.60 -25.64
CA LYS A 5 -20.58 4.59 -24.80
C LYS A 5 -19.88 4.42 -23.47
N MET A 6 -20.57 4.71 -22.40
CA MET A 6 -20.03 4.67 -21.04
C MET A 6 -21.07 4.18 -20.04
N SER A 7 -20.63 3.69 -18.89
CA SER A 7 -21.51 3.36 -17.78
C SER A 7 -22.10 4.63 -17.15
N THR A 8 -23.35 4.55 -16.71
CA THR A 8 -24.09 5.70 -16.15
C THR A 8 -23.49 6.23 -14.85
N TYR A 9 -22.81 5.40 -14.06
CA TYR A 9 -22.18 5.84 -12.81
C TYR A 9 -21.00 6.80 -13.01
N LEU A 10 -20.43 6.85 -14.23
CA LEU A 10 -19.34 7.74 -14.58
C LEU A 10 -19.80 9.17 -14.96
N LEU A 11 -21.10 9.38 -15.12
CA LEU A 11 -21.62 10.68 -15.54
C LEU A 11 -21.46 11.72 -14.42
N ALA A 12 -20.78 12.82 -14.73
CA ALA A 12 -20.65 13.96 -13.84
C ALA A 12 -20.75 15.28 -14.59
N PHE A 13 -21.18 16.31 -13.91
CA PHE A 13 -21.05 17.70 -14.35
C PHE A 13 -20.78 18.60 -13.14
N VAL A 14 -20.07 19.70 -13.35
CA VAL A 14 -19.76 20.68 -12.31
C VAL A 14 -20.09 22.07 -12.81
N ILE A 15 -20.74 22.86 -11.98
CA ILE A 15 -21.00 24.30 -12.21
C ILE A 15 -20.24 25.06 -11.15
N CYS A 16 -19.25 25.84 -11.54
CA CYS A 16 -18.38 26.57 -10.61
C CYS A 16 -17.76 27.80 -11.30
N ASP A 17 -17.20 28.69 -10.48
CA ASP A 17 -16.40 29.86 -10.90
C ASP A 17 -14.88 29.59 -10.78
N PHE A 18 -14.48 28.32 -10.73
CA PHE A 18 -13.10 27.90 -10.54
C PHE A 18 -12.20 28.28 -11.71
N LYS A 19 -10.91 28.40 -11.41
CA LYS A 19 -9.86 28.64 -12.41
C LYS A 19 -9.26 27.32 -12.88
N LYS A 20 -8.67 27.32 -14.07
CA LYS A 20 -7.98 26.15 -14.63
C LYS A 20 -6.59 26.49 -15.14
N MET A 21 -5.69 25.52 -15.01
CA MET A 21 -4.41 25.45 -15.72
C MET A 21 -4.46 24.32 -16.73
N THR A 22 -3.87 24.51 -17.92
CA THR A 22 -3.95 23.54 -19.02
C THR A 22 -2.58 23.32 -19.66
N LYS A 23 -2.26 22.05 -19.94
CA LYS A 23 -1.10 21.62 -20.76
C LYS A 23 -1.57 20.57 -21.78
N MET A 24 -0.78 20.37 -22.84
CA MET A 24 -1.05 19.34 -23.85
C MET A 24 -0.14 18.14 -23.62
N THR A 25 -0.65 16.92 -23.89
CA THR A 25 0.21 15.72 -23.87
C THR A 25 1.17 15.73 -25.04
N PRO A 26 2.44 15.30 -24.86
CA PRO A 26 3.47 15.37 -25.90
C PRO A 26 3.13 14.57 -27.16
N THR A 27 2.62 13.34 -26.98
CA THR A 27 2.47 12.39 -28.11
C THR A 27 1.19 12.62 -28.91
N ASN A 28 0.04 12.74 -28.25
CA ASN A 28 -1.27 12.75 -28.92
C ASN A 28 -2.02 14.10 -28.82
N ASN A 29 -1.38 15.11 -28.24
CA ASN A 29 -1.89 16.47 -28.15
C ASN A 29 -3.26 16.57 -27.46
N ILE A 30 -3.46 15.76 -26.39
CA ILE A 30 -4.67 15.79 -25.58
C ILE A 30 -4.59 16.97 -24.61
N SER A 31 -5.67 17.74 -24.54
CA SER A 31 -5.77 18.85 -23.59
C SER A 31 -6.03 18.31 -22.18
N VAL A 32 -5.07 18.51 -21.26
CA VAL A 32 -5.19 18.15 -19.85
C VAL A 32 -5.30 19.43 -19.02
N SER A 33 -6.33 19.53 -18.19
CA SER A 33 -6.53 20.69 -17.31
C SER A 33 -6.67 20.27 -15.86
N VAL A 34 -6.14 21.07 -14.93
CA VAL A 34 -6.45 20.97 -13.50
C VAL A 34 -7.22 22.21 -13.09
N ILE A 35 -8.33 22.00 -12.39
CA ILE A 35 -9.33 23.00 -12.03
C ILE A 35 -9.42 23.07 -10.50
N ALA A 36 -9.32 24.28 -9.95
CA ALA A 36 -9.41 24.51 -8.51
C ALA A 36 -10.03 25.87 -8.18
N ALA A 37 -10.46 26.05 -6.95
CA ALA A 37 -10.95 27.33 -6.43
C ALA A 37 -9.89 28.44 -6.68
N PRO A 38 -10.30 29.69 -6.92
CA PRO A 38 -9.39 30.79 -7.31
C PRO A 38 -8.19 30.97 -6.36
N GLY A 39 -8.39 30.81 -5.04
CA GLY A 39 -7.33 30.94 -4.04
C GLY A 39 -6.39 29.72 -3.90
N LYS A 40 -6.56 28.68 -4.73
CA LYS A 40 -5.78 27.43 -4.67
C LYS A 40 -5.21 27.02 -6.02
N ILE A 41 -5.32 27.85 -7.05
CA ILE A 41 -4.88 27.51 -8.41
C ILE A 41 -3.35 27.31 -8.51
N ASP A 42 -2.59 27.99 -7.69
CA ASP A 42 -1.14 27.87 -7.55
C ASP A 42 -0.68 26.49 -7.03
N GLN A 43 -1.59 25.70 -6.45
CA GLN A 43 -1.33 24.35 -5.95
C GLN A 43 -1.62 23.25 -6.98
N THR A 44 -1.94 23.59 -8.24
CA THR A 44 -2.38 22.63 -9.27
C THR A 44 -1.25 22.15 -10.19
N GLU A 45 -0.11 22.84 -10.24
CA GLU A 45 0.95 22.60 -11.23
C GLU A 45 1.51 21.17 -11.17
N PHE A 46 1.80 20.67 -9.95
CA PHE A 46 2.35 19.33 -9.78
C PHE A 46 1.40 18.24 -10.30
N ALA A 47 0.10 18.33 -9.97
CA ALA A 47 -0.91 17.40 -10.45
C ALA A 47 -1.07 17.47 -11.98
N LEU A 48 -0.99 18.66 -12.56
CA LEU A 48 -1.07 18.85 -14.01
C LEU A 48 0.12 18.18 -14.73
N ASP A 49 1.33 18.37 -14.24
CA ASP A 49 2.53 17.73 -14.80
C ASP A 49 2.48 16.20 -14.65
N ALA A 50 2.05 15.71 -13.50
CA ALA A 50 1.83 14.28 -13.29
C ALA A 50 0.78 13.72 -14.26
N ALA A 51 -0.37 14.40 -14.41
CA ALA A 51 -1.45 13.95 -15.28
C ALA A 51 -1.05 13.90 -16.76
N VAL A 52 -0.32 14.90 -17.25
CA VAL A 52 0.19 14.94 -18.64
C VAL A 52 1.11 13.75 -18.91
N ASN A 53 2.11 13.53 -18.03
CA ASN A 53 3.09 12.46 -18.21
C ASN A 53 2.47 11.06 -18.04
N LEU A 54 1.54 10.91 -17.12
CA LEU A 54 0.85 9.63 -16.88
C LEU A 54 -0.10 9.28 -18.02
N THR A 55 -0.85 10.23 -18.56
CA THR A 55 -1.71 9.99 -19.73
C THR A 55 -0.89 9.50 -20.91
N ASP A 56 0.22 10.17 -21.22
CA ASP A 56 1.14 9.77 -22.30
C ASP A 56 1.74 8.38 -22.06
N TYR A 57 2.16 8.09 -20.83
CA TYR A 57 2.69 6.77 -20.45
C TYR A 57 1.65 5.66 -20.59
N TYR A 58 0.41 5.86 -20.14
CA TYR A 58 -0.63 4.83 -20.20
C TYR A 58 -1.07 4.55 -21.63
N GLU A 59 -1.16 5.57 -22.51
CA GLU A 59 -1.37 5.36 -23.92
C GLU A 59 -0.30 4.46 -24.56
N GLN A 60 0.97 4.69 -24.21
CA GLN A 60 2.09 3.88 -24.70
C GLN A 60 2.09 2.47 -24.09
N TYR A 61 1.79 2.36 -22.80
CA TYR A 61 1.80 1.07 -22.10
C TYR A 61 0.71 0.13 -22.63
N PHE A 62 -0.51 0.62 -22.74
CA PHE A 62 -1.65 -0.17 -23.23
C PHE A 62 -1.72 -0.22 -24.78
N GLY A 63 -1.01 0.65 -25.48
CA GLY A 63 -1.06 0.77 -26.93
C GLY A 63 -2.44 1.18 -27.46
N ILE A 64 -3.23 1.86 -26.64
CA ILE A 64 -4.59 2.35 -26.96
C ILE A 64 -4.65 3.83 -26.58
N ARG A 65 -4.98 4.68 -27.53
CA ARG A 65 -5.13 6.12 -27.31
C ARG A 65 -6.27 6.42 -26.35
N TYR A 66 -6.08 7.44 -25.54
CA TYR A 66 -7.16 8.03 -24.75
C TYR A 66 -8.25 8.56 -25.71
N PRO A 67 -9.52 8.15 -25.54
CA PRO A 67 -10.51 8.34 -26.60
C PRO A 67 -11.15 9.72 -26.62
N LEU A 68 -11.04 10.50 -25.54
CA LEU A 68 -11.68 11.81 -25.46
C LEU A 68 -10.70 12.94 -25.88
N PRO A 69 -11.22 14.10 -26.35
CA PRO A 69 -10.37 15.20 -26.79
C PRO A 69 -9.71 15.97 -25.65
N LYS A 70 -10.20 15.79 -24.42
CA LYS A 70 -9.69 16.47 -23.23
C LYS A 70 -9.83 15.62 -21.98
N GLN A 71 -8.99 15.91 -20.99
CA GLN A 71 -9.06 15.34 -19.64
C GLN A 71 -8.97 16.46 -18.62
N ASP A 72 -10.06 16.71 -17.91
CA ASP A 72 -10.10 17.67 -16.80
C ASP A 72 -10.03 16.92 -15.46
N LEU A 73 -9.27 17.49 -14.52
CA LEU A 73 -9.15 17.06 -13.13
C LEU A 73 -9.62 18.22 -12.24
N ILE A 74 -10.59 18.01 -11.38
CA ILE A 74 -11.14 19.10 -10.57
C ILE A 74 -11.05 18.80 -9.08
N ALA A 75 -10.49 19.74 -8.30
CA ALA A 75 -10.46 19.70 -6.84
C ALA A 75 -11.78 20.23 -6.27
N ILE A 76 -12.56 19.35 -5.64
CA ILE A 76 -13.87 19.69 -5.08
C ILE A 76 -13.75 19.84 -3.55
N PRO A 77 -14.15 20.98 -2.98
CA PRO A 77 -14.30 21.12 -1.53
C PRO A 77 -15.28 20.07 -0.98
N ASP A 78 -14.95 19.51 0.19
CA ASP A 78 -15.81 18.55 0.92
C ASP A 78 -16.23 17.31 0.12
N PHE A 79 -15.38 16.84 -0.78
CA PHE A 79 -15.62 15.63 -1.55
C PHE A 79 -15.56 14.38 -0.67
N GLY A 80 -16.61 13.55 -0.71
CA GLY A 80 -16.79 12.42 0.21
C GLY A 80 -15.77 11.28 0.03
N ALA A 81 -15.37 10.98 -1.22
CA ALA A 81 -14.34 9.99 -1.54
C ALA A 81 -12.94 10.63 -1.66
N GLY A 82 -11.92 9.83 -1.97
CA GLY A 82 -10.60 10.33 -2.34
C GLY A 82 -10.62 11.00 -3.72
N ALA A 83 -11.20 10.31 -4.69
CA ALA A 83 -11.47 10.77 -6.05
C ALA A 83 -12.55 9.89 -6.71
N MET A 84 -12.88 10.18 -7.97
CA MET A 84 -13.80 9.39 -8.80
C MET A 84 -13.43 9.59 -10.27
N GLU A 85 -13.35 8.49 -11.00
CA GLU A 85 -12.87 8.40 -12.38
C GLU A 85 -13.83 8.93 -13.46
N ASN A 86 -14.74 9.83 -13.15
CA ASN A 86 -15.71 10.39 -14.11
C ASN A 86 -15.07 10.70 -15.47
N TRP A 87 -15.56 10.09 -16.53
CA TRP A 87 -14.85 10.06 -17.82
C TRP A 87 -14.68 11.44 -18.46
N GLY A 88 -13.43 11.91 -18.50
CA GLY A 88 -13.06 13.23 -19.02
C GLY A 88 -13.19 14.40 -18.05
N LEU A 89 -13.78 14.18 -16.87
CA LEU A 89 -13.90 15.15 -15.77
C LEU A 89 -13.71 14.45 -14.43
N ILE A 90 -12.49 14.00 -14.16
CA ILE A 90 -12.15 13.29 -12.92
C ILE A 90 -12.32 14.25 -11.75
N THR A 91 -13.04 13.79 -10.72
CA THR A 91 -13.32 14.59 -9.52
C THR A 91 -12.45 14.13 -8.37
N TYR A 92 -11.92 15.07 -7.59
CA TYR A 92 -10.97 14.79 -6.52
C TYR A 92 -11.34 15.56 -5.25
N ARG A 93 -11.07 14.92 -4.11
CA ARG A 93 -10.89 15.66 -2.85
C ARG A 93 -9.67 16.55 -2.98
N GLU A 94 -9.70 17.75 -2.40
CA GLU A 94 -8.60 18.71 -2.49
C GLU A 94 -7.24 18.12 -2.05
N THR A 95 -7.20 17.32 -0.98
CA THR A 95 -5.97 16.64 -0.50
C THR A 95 -5.40 15.63 -1.48
N SER A 96 -6.20 15.17 -2.45
CA SER A 96 -5.79 14.18 -3.46
C SER A 96 -5.33 14.81 -4.78
N LEU A 97 -5.43 16.13 -4.93
CA LEU A 97 -5.07 16.84 -6.16
C LEU A 97 -4.15 18.04 -5.94
N LEU A 98 -4.28 18.74 -4.79
CA LEU A 98 -3.59 20.00 -4.55
C LEU A 98 -2.30 19.79 -3.75
N TYR A 99 -1.22 20.40 -4.24
CA TYR A 99 0.12 20.33 -3.64
C TYR A 99 0.81 21.69 -3.72
N SER A 100 1.27 22.19 -2.58
CA SER A 100 2.11 23.38 -2.51
C SER A 100 3.56 22.99 -2.25
N GLN A 101 4.47 23.40 -3.14
CA GLN A 101 5.88 23.01 -3.07
C GLN A 101 6.54 23.37 -1.73
N ASP A 102 6.22 24.53 -1.17
CA ASP A 102 6.85 25.03 0.05
C ASP A 102 6.12 24.63 1.34
N LYS A 103 4.84 24.24 1.22
CA LYS A 103 3.98 24.05 2.39
C LYS A 103 3.47 22.62 2.57
N SER A 104 3.53 21.77 1.53
CA SER A 104 3.10 20.37 1.58
C SER A 104 4.28 19.42 1.73
N SER A 105 4.09 18.34 2.50
CA SER A 105 5.12 17.32 2.73
C SER A 105 5.39 16.45 1.50
N SER A 106 6.53 15.74 1.51
CA SER A 106 6.85 14.70 0.51
C SER A 106 5.80 13.60 0.47
N LYS A 107 5.21 13.26 1.62
CA LYS A 107 4.11 12.30 1.72
C LYS A 107 2.85 12.80 0.98
N ALA A 108 2.50 14.09 1.15
CA ALA A 108 1.38 14.69 0.43
C ALA A 108 1.64 14.75 -1.08
N GLN A 109 2.87 15.07 -1.50
CA GLN A 109 3.27 15.04 -2.90
C GLN A 109 3.09 13.64 -3.52
N GLN A 110 3.59 12.61 -2.84
CA GLN A 110 3.45 11.22 -3.30
C GLN A 110 1.99 10.79 -3.36
N TRP A 111 1.17 11.20 -2.39
CA TRP A 111 -0.25 10.90 -2.39
C TRP A 111 -0.98 11.48 -3.60
N VAL A 112 -0.74 12.75 -3.94
CA VAL A 112 -1.31 13.38 -5.15
C VAL A 112 -0.90 12.62 -6.41
N ALA A 113 0.38 12.26 -6.56
CA ALA A 113 0.85 11.48 -7.71
C ALA A 113 0.16 10.12 -7.82
N ILE A 114 0.00 9.41 -6.70
CA ILE A 114 -0.66 8.09 -6.63
C ILE A 114 -2.12 8.21 -7.05
N VAL A 115 -2.89 9.16 -6.47
CA VAL A 115 -4.32 9.27 -6.77
C VAL A 115 -4.54 9.75 -8.21
N VAL A 116 -3.76 10.70 -8.71
CA VAL A 116 -3.81 11.11 -10.12
C VAL A 116 -3.53 9.92 -11.05
N ALA A 117 -2.53 9.09 -10.72
CA ALA A 117 -2.20 7.90 -11.50
C ALA A 117 -3.31 6.84 -11.45
N HIS A 118 -3.96 6.65 -10.29
CA HIS A 118 -5.09 5.75 -10.10
C HIS A 118 -6.26 6.12 -11.01
N GLU A 119 -6.73 7.36 -10.90
CA GLU A 119 -7.90 7.83 -11.66
C GLU A 119 -7.64 7.86 -13.18
N LEU A 120 -6.41 8.15 -13.59
CA LEU A 120 -6.05 8.08 -15.01
C LEU A 120 -5.98 6.63 -15.52
N ALA A 121 -5.56 5.66 -14.71
CA ALA A 121 -5.57 4.25 -15.10
C ALA A 121 -6.99 3.74 -15.34
N HIS A 122 -7.95 4.22 -14.57
CA HIS A 122 -9.38 3.92 -14.77
C HIS A 122 -9.90 4.31 -16.14
N GLN A 123 -9.27 5.26 -16.83
CA GLN A 123 -9.72 5.66 -18.16
C GLN A 123 -9.69 4.48 -19.16
N TRP A 124 -8.84 3.48 -18.90
CA TRP A 124 -8.80 2.19 -19.62
C TRP A 124 -9.51 1.08 -18.84
N PHE A 125 -9.21 0.91 -17.55
CA PHE A 125 -9.81 -0.12 -16.67
C PHE A 125 -10.93 0.49 -15.81
N GLY A 126 -12.15 0.38 -16.29
CA GLY A 126 -13.37 0.96 -15.71
C GLY A 126 -14.18 1.76 -16.72
N ASN A 127 -13.53 2.63 -17.49
CA ASN A 127 -14.20 3.54 -18.42
C ASN A 127 -14.25 2.99 -19.85
N LEU A 128 -13.10 2.74 -20.48
CA LEU A 128 -13.05 2.15 -21.80
C LEU A 128 -13.61 0.72 -21.82
N VAL A 129 -13.25 -0.07 -20.83
CA VAL A 129 -13.79 -1.42 -20.54
C VAL A 129 -14.35 -1.41 -19.14
N THR A 130 -15.64 -1.67 -18.98
CA THR A 130 -16.32 -1.65 -17.67
C THR A 130 -16.66 -3.09 -17.25
N MET A 131 -16.56 -3.43 -15.97
CA MET A 131 -17.06 -4.71 -15.46
C MET A 131 -18.54 -4.88 -15.86
N ARG A 132 -18.96 -6.14 -16.12
CA ARG A 132 -20.36 -6.43 -16.45
C ARG A 132 -21.31 -6.17 -15.29
N TRP A 133 -20.84 -6.49 -14.09
CA TRP A 133 -21.55 -6.28 -12.85
C TRP A 133 -20.56 -6.03 -11.69
N TRP A 134 -21.04 -5.54 -10.60
CA TRP A 134 -20.24 -5.15 -9.43
C TRP A 134 -19.43 -6.28 -8.80
N ASN A 135 -19.83 -7.55 -8.98
CA ASN A 135 -19.04 -8.69 -8.50
C ASN A 135 -17.60 -8.73 -9.02
N ASP A 136 -17.33 -8.08 -10.14
CA ASP A 136 -16.01 -7.97 -10.75
C ASP A 136 -15.41 -6.54 -10.63
N LEU A 137 -15.79 -5.78 -9.58
CA LEU A 137 -15.27 -4.43 -9.30
C LEU A 137 -13.74 -4.41 -9.29
N TRP A 138 -13.10 -5.47 -8.86
CA TRP A 138 -11.65 -5.61 -8.84
C TRP A 138 -10.98 -5.45 -10.22
N LEU A 139 -11.70 -5.71 -11.31
CA LEU A 139 -11.20 -5.46 -12.68
C LEU A 139 -10.92 -3.97 -12.92
N ASN A 140 -11.64 -3.09 -12.25
CA ASN A 140 -11.41 -1.66 -12.26
C ASN A 140 -10.37 -1.31 -11.18
N GLU A 141 -10.68 -1.55 -9.92
CA GLU A 141 -9.95 -1.05 -8.76
C GLU A 141 -8.60 -1.76 -8.55
N GLY A 142 -8.54 -3.06 -8.78
CA GLY A 142 -7.29 -3.82 -8.69
C GLY A 142 -6.27 -3.39 -9.74
N PHE A 143 -6.73 -3.16 -10.99
CA PHE A 143 -5.86 -2.67 -12.05
C PHE A 143 -5.45 -1.22 -11.84
N ALA A 144 -6.34 -0.33 -11.45
CA ALA A 144 -5.99 1.04 -11.12
C ALA A 144 -5.00 1.10 -9.95
N SER A 145 -5.22 0.32 -8.90
CA SER A 145 -4.32 0.21 -7.74
C SER A 145 -2.94 -0.39 -8.07
N TRP A 146 -2.83 -1.23 -9.08
CA TRP A 146 -1.54 -1.73 -9.55
C TRP A 146 -0.84 -0.71 -10.46
N MET A 147 -1.59 -0.11 -11.40
CA MET A 147 -1.06 0.86 -12.35
C MET A 147 -0.65 2.18 -11.68
N GLU A 148 -1.27 2.60 -10.58
CA GLU A 148 -0.88 3.82 -9.89
C GLU A 148 0.59 3.78 -9.44
N TYR A 149 1.05 2.62 -8.93
CA TYR A 149 2.45 2.44 -8.54
C TYR A 149 3.39 2.34 -9.75
N LYS A 150 3.02 1.59 -10.78
CA LYS A 150 3.80 1.51 -12.03
C LYS A 150 3.88 2.87 -12.74
N GLY A 151 2.79 3.59 -12.80
CA GLY A 151 2.73 4.93 -13.38
C GLY A 151 3.62 5.92 -12.64
N VAL A 152 3.51 5.99 -11.32
CA VAL A 152 4.37 6.88 -10.53
C VAL A 152 5.84 6.45 -10.58
N ALA A 153 6.13 5.15 -10.55
CA ALA A 153 7.51 4.65 -10.73
C ALA A 153 8.12 5.09 -12.07
N ARG A 154 7.31 5.19 -13.12
CA ARG A 154 7.76 5.64 -14.44
C ARG A 154 8.09 7.13 -14.48
N ILE A 155 7.27 7.98 -13.85
CA ILE A 155 7.45 9.44 -13.86
C ILE A 155 8.34 9.96 -12.72
N ARG A 156 8.54 9.14 -11.68
CA ARG A 156 9.38 9.41 -10.50
C ARG A 156 10.20 8.16 -10.13
N PRO A 157 11.20 7.77 -10.92
CA PRO A 157 11.98 6.55 -10.69
C PRO A 157 12.78 6.59 -9.38
N ASP A 158 13.12 7.79 -8.89
CA ASP A 158 13.82 8.04 -7.64
C ASP A 158 12.99 7.82 -6.37
N TRP A 159 11.68 7.57 -6.50
CA TRP A 159 10.78 7.35 -5.36
C TRP A 159 10.66 5.89 -4.92
N ASN A 160 11.29 4.95 -5.62
CA ASN A 160 11.25 3.51 -5.32
C ASN A 160 9.82 2.97 -5.11
N MET A 161 8.90 3.37 -5.98
CA MET A 161 7.47 3.09 -5.79
C MET A 161 7.13 1.60 -5.76
N MET A 162 7.82 0.75 -6.54
CA MET A 162 7.54 -0.68 -6.56
C MET A 162 7.97 -1.40 -5.27
N GLU A 163 9.01 -0.91 -4.55
CA GLU A 163 9.29 -1.38 -3.19
C GLU A 163 8.16 -0.97 -2.23
N GLN A 164 7.71 0.28 -2.31
CA GLN A 164 6.61 0.80 -1.48
C GLN A 164 5.26 0.13 -1.80
N PHE A 165 5.07 -0.41 -3.01
CA PHE A 165 3.89 -1.21 -3.37
C PHE A 165 3.71 -2.38 -2.39
N TRP A 166 4.79 -3.05 -2.02
CA TRP A 166 4.72 -4.16 -1.08
C TRP A 166 4.17 -3.71 0.28
N SER A 167 4.73 -2.66 0.89
CA SER A 167 4.27 -2.17 2.21
C SER A 167 2.89 -1.51 2.18
N SER A 168 2.48 -0.97 1.03
CA SER A 168 1.21 -0.22 0.92
C SER A 168 0.04 -1.05 0.39
N LYS A 169 0.30 -2.12 -0.36
CA LYS A 169 -0.73 -2.99 -0.96
C LYS A 169 -0.67 -4.42 -0.41
N LEU A 170 0.44 -5.16 -0.60
CA LEU A 170 0.51 -6.56 -0.16
C LEU A 170 0.39 -6.70 1.35
N TYR A 171 1.19 -5.96 2.11
CA TYR A 171 1.22 -6.03 3.56
C TYR A 171 -0.19 -5.84 4.19
N PRO A 172 -0.92 -4.73 3.94
CA PRO A 172 -2.26 -4.58 4.53
C PRO A 172 -3.29 -5.57 3.98
N ALA A 173 -3.15 -6.02 2.72
CA ALA A 173 -4.03 -7.04 2.16
C ALA A 173 -3.86 -8.39 2.86
N LEU A 174 -2.60 -8.83 3.07
CA LEU A 174 -2.30 -10.07 3.80
C LEU A 174 -2.84 -10.03 5.23
N HIS A 175 -2.78 -8.87 5.92
CA HIS A 175 -3.34 -8.72 7.26
C HIS A 175 -4.85 -8.89 7.28
N LEU A 176 -5.59 -8.18 6.42
CA LEU A 176 -7.04 -8.25 6.38
C LEU A 176 -7.53 -9.63 5.91
N ASP A 177 -6.92 -10.17 4.86
CA ASP A 177 -7.34 -11.42 4.22
C ASP A 177 -6.98 -12.69 5.04
N SER A 178 -6.21 -12.51 6.13
CA SER A 178 -5.95 -13.56 7.12
C SER A 178 -7.12 -13.77 8.10
N LEU A 179 -8.13 -12.90 8.08
CA LEU A 179 -9.28 -12.97 8.98
C LEU A 179 -10.34 -13.94 8.45
N ALA A 180 -11.12 -14.51 9.37
CA ALA A 180 -12.26 -15.36 9.04
C ALA A 180 -13.40 -14.59 8.33
N THR A 181 -13.43 -13.27 8.49
CA THR A 181 -14.43 -12.35 7.93
C THR A 181 -14.06 -11.80 6.55
N SER A 182 -12.95 -12.26 5.96
CA SER A 182 -12.59 -11.89 4.59
C SER A 182 -13.59 -12.44 3.58
N HIS A 183 -13.47 -12.01 2.34
CA HIS A 183 -14.29 -12.46 1.21
C HIS A 183 -13.43 -12.68 -0.06
N PRO A 184 -13.93 -13.43 -1.06
CA PRO A 184 -13.28 -13.56 -2.36
C PRO A 184 -13.11 -12.21 -3.07
N VAL A 185 -12.11 -12.09 -3.95
CA VAL A 185 -11.91 -10.91 -4.80
C VAL A 185 -13.10 -10.69 -5.74
N SER A 186 -13.58 -11.76 -6.35
CA SER A 186 -14.85 -11.77 -7.10
C SER A 186 -15.93 -12.35 -6.21
N VAL A 187 -16.85 -11.51 -5.74
CA VAL A 187 -17.89 -11.86 -4.78
C VAL A 187 -19.28 -11.55 -5.35
N PRO A 188 -20.26 -12.46 -5.27
CA PRO A 188 -21.61 -12.17 -5.75
C PRO A 188 -22.23 -10.96 -5.06
N VAL A 189 -22.68 -9.98 -5.85
CA VAL A 189 -23.43 -8.81 -5.39
C VAL A 189 -24.87 -8.93 -5.88
N LYS A 190 -25.81 -9.08 -4.98
CA LYS A 190 -27.23 -9.29 -5.29
C LYS A 190 -28.10 -8.09 -4.96
N ASP A 191 -27.76 -7.34 -3.92
CA ASP A 191 -28.48 -6.16 -3.47
C ASP A 191 -27.61 -4.90 -3.74
N PRO A 192 -28.16 -3.80 -4.29
CA PRO A 192 -27.43 -2.53 -4.42
C PRO A 192 -26.79 -2.02 -3.14
N LYS A 193 -27.33 -2.34 -1.96
CA LYS A 193 -26.75 -1.98 -0.66
C LYS A 193 -25.42 -2.66 -0.37
N GLU A 194 -25.11 -3.76 -1.06
CA GLU A 194 -23.84 -4.48 -0.93
C GLU A 194 -22.73 -3.80 -1.73
N ILE A 195 -23.06 -2.92 -2.69
CA ILE A 195 -22.09 -2.32 -3.61
C ILE A 195 -21.04 -1.50 -2.85
N GLU A 196 -21.47 -0.65 -1.91
CA GLU A 196 -20.54 0.19 -1.15
C GLU A 196 -19.57 -0.63 -0.31
N ALA A 197 -20.00 -1.77 0.21
CA ALA A 197 -19.19 -2.64 1.06
C ALA A 197 -18.01 -3.32 0.35
N ILE A 198 -18.06 -3.46 -0.98
CA ILE A 198 -16.99 -4.09 -1.77
C ILE A 198 -15.93 -3.10 -2.27
N PHE A 199 -16.10 -1.80 -2.06
CA PHE A 199 -15.03 -0.80 -2.23
C PHE A 199 -14.07 -0.87 -1.03
N ASP A 200 -13.31 -1.94 -0.94
CA ASP A 200 -12.55 -2.33 0.24
C ASP A 200 -11.11 -2.78 -0.08
N THR A 201 -10.37 -3.11 0.97
CA THR A 201 -8.99 -3.59 0.85
C THR A 201 -8.85 -4.84 -0.03
N ILE A 202 -9.86 -5.71 -0.11
CA ILE A 202 -9.79 -6.93 -0.94
C ILE A 202 -9.87 -6.56 -2.42
N SER A 203 -10.84 -5.78 -2.83
CA SER A 203 -11.01 -5.35 -4.22
C SER A 203 -9.80 -4.55 -4.74
N TYR A 204 -9.29 -3.62 -3.93
CA TYR A 204 -8.18 -2.72 -4.28
C TYR A 204 -6.81 -3.38 -4.08
N LYS A 205 -6.48 -3.77 -2.84
CA LYS A 205 -5.11 -4.14 -2.47
C LYS A 205 -4.80 -5.61 -2.76
N LYS A 206 -5.70 -6.55 -2.42
CA LYS A 206 -5.52 -7.94 -2.86
C LYS A 206 -5.64 -8.03 -4.38
N GLY A 207 -6.62 -7.36 -5.00
CA GLY A 207 -6.76 -7.29 -6.45
C GLY A 207 -5.46 -6.89 -7.14
N SER A 208 -4.85 -5.76 -6.74
CA SER A 208 -3.56 -5.31 -7.29
C SER A 208 -2.40 -6.26 -6.98
N SER A 209 -2.39 -6.87 -5.79
CA SER A 209 -1.31 -7.79 -5.37
C SER A 209 -1.28 -9.08 -6.17
N ILE A 210 -2.45 -9.65 -6.50
CA ILE A 210 -2.50 -10.87 -7.35
C ILE A 210 -2.17 -10.57 -8.82
N ILE A 211 -2.44 -9.34 -9.30
CA ILE A 211 -1.98 -8.88 -10.61
C ILE A 211 -0.44 -8.78 -10.62
N HIS A 212 0.16 -8.21 -9.57
CA HIS A 212 1.60 -8.14 -9.41
C HIS A 212 2.26 -9.52 -9.36
N MET A 213 1.67 -10.46 -8.62
CA MET A 213 2.12 -11.85 -8.59
C MET A 213 2.04 -12.50 -9.99
N LEU A 214 0.95 -12.29 -10.72
CA LEU A 214 0.77 -12.82 -12.06
C LEU A 214 1.82 -12.23 -13.03
N GLU A 215 2.06 -10.90 -12.98
CA GLU A 215 3.12 -10.25 -13.75
C GLU A 215 4.49 -10.89 -13.50
N SER A 216 4.82 -11.07 -12.23
CA SER A 216 6.11 -11.68 -11.83
C SER A 216 6.26 -13.12 -12.34
N PHE A 217 5.14 -13.85 -12.47
CA PHE A 217 5.14 -15.23 -12.91
C PHE A 217 5.16 -15.39 -14.43
N ILE A 218 4.27 -14.70 -15.16
CA ILE A 218 4.22 -14.84 -16.65
C ILE A 218 5.21 -13.91 -17.35
N GLY A 219 5.60 -12.82 -16.72
CA GLY A 219 6.47 -11.78 -17.25
C GLY A 219 5.69 -10.54 -17.71
N GLU A 220 6.34 -9.36 -17.64
CA GLU A 220 5.73 -8.07 -17.95
C GLU A 220 5.23 -8.00 -19.41
N GLU A 221 6.00 -8.53 -20.36
CA GLU A 221 5.65 -8.48 -21.78
C GLU A 221 4.40 -9.29 -22.12
N ASP A 222 4.28 -10.50 -21.55
CA ASP A 222 3.12 -11.36 -21.74
C ASP A 222 1.88 -10.74 -21.09
N LEU A 223 2.02 -10.20 -19.87
CA LEU A 223 0.94 -9.48 -19.21
C LEU A 223 0.48 -8.28 -20.05
N ARG A 224 1.40 -7.42 -20.48
CA ARG A 224 1.11 -6.24 -21.29
C ARG A 224 0.42 -6.60 -22.61
N THR A 225 0.89 -7.65 -23.29
CA THR A 225 0.30 -8.14 -24.55
C THR A 225 -1.14 -8.61 -24.32
N GLY A 226 -1.38 -9.38 -23.27
CA GLY A 226 -2.72 -9.85 -22.92
C GLY A 226 -3.67 -8.73 -22.51
N LEU A 227 -3.18 -7.73 -21.77
CA LEU A 227 -3.96 -6.54 -21.41
C LEU A 227 -4.34 -5.71 -22.65
N LYS A 228 -3.43 -5.55 -23.60
CA LYS A 228 -3.72 -4.88 -24.87
C LYS A 228 -4.78 -5.64 -25.69
N ASP A 229 -4.69 -6.97 -25.77
CA ASP A 229 -5.70 -7.82 -26.43
C ASP A 229 -7.07 -7.65 -25.75
N TYR A 230 -7.13 -7.79 -24.43
CA TYR A 230 -8.34 -7.62 -23.63
C TYR A 230 -9.01 -6.26 -23.83
N LEU A 231 -8.27 -5.17 -23.64
CA LEU A 231 -8.77 -3.81 -23.82
C LEU A 231 -9.25 -3.56 -25.27
N SER A 232 -8.56 -4.10 -26.28
CA SER A 232 -8.93 -3.94 -27.69
C SER A 232 -10.24 -4.66 -28.03
N ILE A 233 -10.45 -5.86 -27.49
CA ILE A 233 -11.66 -6.67 -27.74
C ILE A 233 -12.89 -6.07 -27.06
N TYR A 234 -12.70 -5.59 -25.83
CA TYR A 234 -13.80 -5.16 -24.96
C TYR A 234 -13.99 -3.64 -24.90
N LYS A 235 -13.24 -2.84 -25.65
CA LYS A 235 -13.42 -1.37 -25.68
C LYS A 235 -14.88 -1.00 -25.95
N TYR A 236 -15.41 -0.08 -25.13
CA TYR A 236 -16.82 0.35 -25.13
C TYR A 236 -17.84 -0.76 -24.84
N LYS A 237 -17.40 -1.82 -24.15
CA LYS A 237 -18.23 -2.95 -23.75
C LYS A 237 -18.01 -3.29 -22.28
N ASN A 238 -18.76 -4.29 -21.82
CA ASN A 238 -18.60 -4.87 -20.50
C ASN A 238 -17.82 -6.20 -20.58
N ALA A 239 -17.05 -6.50 -19.54
CA ALA A 239 -16.26 -7.72 -19.43
C ALA A 239 -16.45 -8.36 -18.05
N VAL A 240 -16.12 -9.63 -17.94
CA VAL A 240 -16.02 -10.40 -16.69
C VAL A 240 -14.60 -10.89 -16.49
N THR A 241 -14.26 -11.29 -15.28
CA THR A 241 -12.94 -11.82 -14.91
C THR A 241 -12.44 -12.91 -15.89
N LYS A 242 -13.31 -13.81 -16.34
CA LYS A 242 -12.95 -14.86 -17.31
C LYS A 242 -12.47 -14.31 -18.66
N ASP A 243 -13.01 -13.20 -19.11
CA ASP A 243 -12.63 -12.57 -20.38
C ASP A 243 -11.18 -12.07 -20.33
N LEU A 244 -10.78 -11.52 -19.19
CA LEU A 244 -9.39 -11.12 -18.93
C LEU A 244 -8.45 -12.32 -18.94
N TRP A 245 -8.80 -13.40 -18.22
CA TRP A 245 -7.98 -14.61 -18.16
C TRP A 245 -7.77 -15.24 -19.53
N LYS A 246 -8.77 -15.20 -20.38
CA LYS A 246 -8.70 -15.71 -21.75
C LYS A 246 -7.66 -14.97 -22.60
N SER A 247 -7.64 -13.64 -22.53
CA SER A 247 -6.64 -12.84 -23.25
C SER A 247 -5.22 -13.06 -22.69
N LEU A 248 -5.07 -13.18 -21.36
CA LEU A 248 -3.78 -13.43 -20.73
C LEU A 248 -3.25 -14.85 -20.99
N THR A 249 -4.13 -15.87 -20.99
CA THR A 249 -3.75 -17.24 -21.35
C THR A 249 -3.23 -17.30 -22.79
N LYS A 250 -3.91 -16.62 -23.72
CA LYS A 250 -3.50 -16.54 -25.13
C LYS A 250 -2.14 -15.86 -25.30
N ALA A 251 -1.83 -14.85 -24.46
CA ALA A 251 -0.59 -14.09 -24.53
C ALA A 251 0.61 -14.80 -23.87
N SER A 252 0.37 -15.78 -22.98
CA SER A 252 1.42 -16.44 -22.21
C SER A 252 2.30 -17.32 -23.07
N ARG A 253 3.55 -16.90 -23.30
CA ARG A 253 4.58 -17.69 -24.03
C ARG A 253 5.04 -18.92 -23.22
N LYS A 254 4.84 -18.92 -21.92
CA LYS A 254 5.13 -20.09 -21.06
C LYS A 254 4.06 -21.18 -21.13
N GLY A 255 2.98 -20.98 -21.88
CA GLY A 255 1.88 -21.92 -21.98
C GLY A 255 1.06 -22.09 -20.69
N VAL A 256 1.08 -21.08 -19.82
CA VAL A 256 0.33 -21.08 -18.55
C VAL A 256 -1.15 -20.92 -18.82
N ASN A 257 -1.97 -21.81 -18.26
CA ASN A 257 -3.41 -21.59 -18.17
C ASN A 257 -3.71 -20.58 -17.05
N VAL A 258 -3.78 -19.29 -17.42
CA VAL A 258 -3.98 -18.18 -16.46
C VAL A 258 -5.35 -18.28 -15.78
N GLU A 259 -6.39 -18.76 -16.50
CA GLU A 259 -7.73 -18.94 -15.93
C GLU A 259 -7.70 -19.97 -14.78
N GLU A 260 -7.09 -21.12 -14.98
CA GLU A 260 -6.99 -22.17 -13.97
C GLU A 260 -6.23 -21.69 -12.73
N MET A 261 -5.09 -21.04 -12.93
CA MET A 261 -4.28 -20.48 -11.84
C MET A 261 -5.04 -19.40 -11.07
N MET A 262 -5.52 -18.38 -11.77
CA MET A 262 -6.03 -17.16 -11.13
C MET A 262 -7.43 -17.30 -10.55
N ASN A 263 -8.23 -18.26 -11.00
CA ASN A 263 -9.50 -18.58 -10.36
C ASN A 263 -9.30 -19.05 -8.91
N THR A 264 -8.18 -19.70 -8.58
CA THR A 264 -7.87 -20.08 -7.19
C THR A 264 -7.62 -18.87 -6.29
N TRP A 265 -7.23 -17.72 -6.85
CA TRP A 265 -6.96 -16.48 -6.14
C TRP A 265 -8.14 -15.51 -6.08
N THR A 266 -9.04 -15.57 -7.08
CA THR A 266 -10.17 -14.65 -7.17
C THR A 266 -11.49 -15.19 -6.63
N LEU A 267 -11.70 -16.52 -6.65
CA LEU A 267 -12.97 -17.16 -6.29
C LEU A 267 -12.99 -17.74 -4.86
N GLN A 268 -11.96 -17.54 -4.09
CA GLN A 268 -11.92 -17.87 -2.65
C GLN A 268 -11.18 -16.80 -1.86
N MET A 269 -11.55 -16.65 -0.60
CA MET A 269 -10.89 -15.71 0.33
C MET A 269 -9.61 -16.33 0.91
N GLY A 270 -8.78 -15.47 1.51
CA GLY A 270 -7.54 -15.90 2.15
C GLY A 270 -6.40 -16.18 1.17
N TYR A 271 -5.33 -16.74 1.70
CA TYR A 271 -4.09 -17.04 0.98
C TYR A 271 -3.32 -18.14 1.69
N PRO A 272 -2.33 -18.79 1.00
CA PRO A 272 -1.58 -19.89 1.60
C PRO A 272 -0.44 -19.42 2.49
N LEU A 273 -0.18 -20.20 3.54
CA LEU A 273 1.10 -20.31 4.21
C LEU A 273 1.89 -21.43 3.52
N ILE A 274 3.07 -21.08 3.03
CA ILE A 274 4.01 -22.04 2.41
C ILE A 274 5.00 -22.46 3.48
N THR A 275 4.96 -23.73 3.86
CA THR A 275 5.83 -24.30 4.90
C THR A 275 6.92 -25.15 4.27
N PHE A 276 8.16 -24.82 4.60
CA PHE A 276 9.33 -25.61 4.24
C PHE A 276 9.72 -26.53 5.42
N SER A 277 9.94 -27.81 5.14
CA SER A 277 10.45 -28.78 6.11
C SER A 277 11.45 -29.74 5.46
N ARG A 278 12.45 -30.19 6.23
CA ARG A 278 13.37 -31.22 5.75
C ARG A 278 12.70 -32.58 5.81
N ARG A 279 13.01 -33.43 4.87
CA ARG A 279 12.58 -34.83 4.88
C ARG A 279 13.52 -35.66 5.74
N GLU A 280 12.96 -36.43 6.67
CA GLU A 280 13.75 -37.30 7.53
C GLU A 280 14.46 -38.39 6.70
N GLY A 281 15.75 -38.59 7.00
CA GLY A 281 16.58 -39.63 6.38
C GLY A 281 17.08 -39.33 4.96
N GLU A 282 16.70 -38.20 4.34
CA GLU A 282 17.15 -37.82 3.01
C GLU A 282 17.79 -36.41 3.01
N PRO A 283 19.10 -36.33 3.23
CA PRO A 283 19.81 -35.04 3.22
C PRO A 283 19.63 -34.29 1.90
N GLY A 284 19.21 -33.03 1.98
CA GLY A 284 18.95 -32.18 0.82
C GLY A 284 17.53 -32.21 0.28
N ASP A 285 16.70 -33.17 0.69
CA ASP A 285 15.30 -33.20 0.28
C ASP A 285 14.42 -32.35 1.18
N TRP A 286 13.65 -31.46 0.56
CA TRP A 286 12.73 -30.57 1.22
C TRP A 286 11.30 -30.80 0.76
N CYS A 287 10.38 -30.81 1.72
CA CYS A 287 8.95 -30.78 1.47
C CYS A 287 8.45 -29.34 1.53
N VAL A 288 7.71 -28.91 0.50
CA VAL A 288 7.08 -27.60 0.42
C VAL A 288 5.58 -27.80 0.44
N LYS A 289 4.91 -27.37 1.48
CA LYS A 289 3.49 -27.57 1.74
C LYS A 289 2.72 -26.26 1.78
N GLN A 290 1.50 -26.23 1.24
CA GLN A 290 0.59 -25.11 1.44
C GLN A 290 -0.53 -25.46 2.43
N THR A 291 -0.90 -24.48 3.25
CA THR A 291 -2.11 -24.48 4.09
C THR A 291 -2.69 -23.08 4.12
N ARG A 292 -4.01 -22.91 4.28
CA ARG A 292 -4.56 -21.55 4.47
C ARG A 292 -3.98 -20.91 5.73
N PHE A 293 -3.48 -19.67 5.60
CA PHE A 293 -3.05 -18.88 6.74
C PHE A 293 -4.23 -18.21 7.44
N MET A 294 -4.23 -18.23 8.77
CA MET A 294 -5.21 -17.57 9.64
C MET A 294 -4.45 -16.89 10.79
N SER A 295 -4.71 -15.60 11.03
CA SER A 295 -3.96 -14.78 11.99
C SER A 295 -4.23 -15.08 13.45
N SER A 296 -5.27 -15.84 13.79
CA SER A 296 -5.63 -16.12 15.19
C SER A 296 -5.49 -17.61 15.54
N ALA A 297 -4.68 -17.88 16.57
CA ALA A 297 -4.57 -19.21 17.17
C ALA A 297 -5.90 -19.69 17.81
N LEU A 298 -6.75 -18.78 18.28
CA LEU A 298 -8.04 -19.09 18.90
C LEU A 298 -9.04 -19.68 17.89
N ILE A 299 -8.94 -19.30 16.62
CA ILE A 299 -9.81 -19.82 15.56
C ILE A 299 -9.62 -21.33 15.34
N LYS A 300 -8.41 -21.86 15.59
CA LYS A 300 -8.17 -23.31 15.54
C LYS A 300 -8.98 -24.11 16.58
N LYS A 301 -9.37 -23.50 17.71
CA LYS A 301 -10.14 -24.13 18.76
C LYS A 301 -11.65 -24.07 18.53
N THR A 302 -12.15 -23.04 17.85
CA THR A 302 -13.59 -22.80 17.68
C THR A 302 -14.10 -23.17 16.29
N GLN A 303 -13.20 -23.48 15.34
CA GLN A 303 -13.49 -23.77 13.92
C GLN A 303 -14.70 -22.94 13.42
N PRO A 304 -14.53 -21.63 13.13
CA PRO A 304 -15.62 -20.90 12.51
C PRO A 304 -15.97 -21.62 11.21
N MET A 305 -17.25 -21.81 10.98
CA MET A 305 -17.75 -22.47 9.77
C MET A 305 -17.38 -21.59 8.57
N MET A 306 -16.28 -21.94 7.92
CA MET A 306 -15.81 -21.20 6.74
C MET A 306 -16.76 -21.47 5.58
N PRO A 307 -17.03 -20.46 4.74
CA PRO A 307 -17.80 -20.68 3.52
C PRO A 307 -17.17 -21.80 2.69
N PRO A 308 -17.97 -22.66 2.05
CA PRO A 308 -17.44 -23.70 1.19
C PRO A 308 -16.65 -23.07 0.02
N SER A 309 -15.51 -23.67 -0.32
CA SER A 309 -14.70 -23.29 -1.48
C SER A 309 -14.58 -24.47 -2.45
N SER A 310 -14.81 -24.23 -3.74
CA SER A 310 -14.59 -25.22 -4.79
C SER A 310 -13.12 -25.64 -4.91
N TYR A 311 -12.21 -24.88 -4.31
CA TYR A 311 -10.76 -25.14 -4.30
C TYR A 311 -10.26 -25.64 -2.95
N ASN A 312 -11.15 -25.90 -1.98
CA ASN A 312 -10.81 -26.38 -0.64
C ASN A 312 -9.70 -25.55 0.04
N TYR A 313 -9.63 -24.23 -0.24
CA TYR A 313 -8.59 -23.33 0.26
C TYR A 313 -7.17 -23.80 -0.09
N THR A 314 -7.00 -24.28 -1.32
CA THR A 314 -5.71 -24.55 -1.96
C THR A 314 -5.56 -23.66 -3.19
N TRP A 315 -4.33 -23.27 -3.52
CA TRP A 315 -4.01 -22.32 -4.57
C TRP A 315 -2.99 -22.90 -5.56
N VAL A 316 -2.97 -22.40 -6.76
CA VAL A 316 -1.85 -22.59 -7.68
C VAL A 316 -0.82 -21.52 -7.35
N VAL A 317 0.28 -21.89 -6.69
CA VAL A 317 1.24 -20.95 -6.11
C VAL A 317 2.58 -20.97 -6.82
N PRO A 318 3.03 -19.89 -7.47
CA PRO A 318 4.38 -19.78 -8.00
C PRO A 318 5.34 -19.43 -6.85
N VAL A 319 6.05 -20.44 -6.35
CA VAL A 319 7.04 -20.27 -5.27
C VAL A 319 8.40 -20.03 -5.88
N SER A 320 9.01 -18.90 -5.56
CA SER A 320 10.42 -18.61 -5.84
C SER A 320 11.22 -18.74 -4.55
N LEU A 321 12.45 -19.24 -4.63
CA LEU A 321 13.34 -19.31 -3.47
C LEU A 321 14.82 -19.16 -3.88
N LYS A 322 15.62 -18.63 -2.96
CA LYS A 322 17.05 -18.45 -3.07
C LYS A 322 17.75 -19.08 -1.86
N THR A 323 18.91 -19.67 -2.08
CA THR A 323 19.73 -20.29 -1.04
C THR A 323 21.06 -19.54 -0.85
N ASP A 324 21.85 -19.94 0.11
CA ASP A 324 23.19 -19.40 0.35
C ASP A 324 24.21 -19.71 -0.77
N SER A 325 23.93 -20.67 -1.66
CA SER A 325 24.70 -20.88 -2.89
C SER A 325 24.47 -19.78 -3.95
N GLY A 326 23.41 -18.96 -3.78
CA GLY A 326 22.99 -17.95 -4.75
C GLY A 326 22.02 -18.47 -5.80
N ASP A 327 21.72 -19.75 -5.82
CA ASP A 327 20.82 -20.37 -6.79
C ASP A 327 19.37 -19.92 -6.57
N LEU A 328 18.69 -19.58 -7.68
CA LEU A 328 17.28 -19.24 -7.70
C LEU A 328 16.50 -20.44 -8.22
N HIS A 329 15.57 -20.93 -7.41
CA HIS A 329 14.68 -22.03 -7.75
C HIS A 329 13.24 -21.55 -7.87
N HIS A 330 12.49 -22.23 -8.73
CA HIS A 330 11.05 -21.99 -8.93
C HIS A 330 10.28 -23.29 -8.79
N VAL A 331 9.20 -23.28 -8.01
CA VAL A 331 8.32 -24.42 -7.79
C VAL A 331 6.88 -23.95 -8.00
N LEU A 332 6.11 -24.69 -8.81
CA LEU A 332 4.69 -24.46 -8.94
C LEU A 332 3.92 -25.47 -8.08
N LEU A 333 3.25 -24.99 -7.04
CA LEU A 333 2.34 -25.82 -6.25
C LEU A 333 0.96 -25.81 -6.91
N ASN A 334 0.41 -27.01 -7.17
CA ASN A 334 -0.90 -27.16 -7.78
C ASN A 334 -2.01 -27.32 -6.74
N ALA A 335 -3.21 -26.81 -7.05
CA ALA A 335 -4.40 -26.94 -6.21
C ALA A 335 -5.11 -28.30 -6.32
N THR A 336 -4.86 -29.06 -7.40
CA THR A 336 -5.72 -30.18 -7.83
C THR A 336 -5.24 -31.57 -7.41
N THR A 337 -4.08 -31.71 -6.80
CA THR A 337 -3.59 -33.01 -6.36
C THR A 337 -3.78 -33.20 -4.85
N ASN A 338 -4.11 -34.43 -4.43
CA ASN A 338 -4.05 -34.85 -3.02
C ASN A 338 -2.65 -34.63 -2.39
N THR A 339 -1.72 -34.13 -3.18
CA THR A 339 -0.39 -33.66 -2.82
C THR A 339 -0.33 -32.14 -2.95
N SER A 340 -0.90 -31.43 -1.96
CA SER A 340 -0.59 -30.00 -1.74
C SER A 340 0.89 -29.78 -1.36
N ASN A 341 1.73 -30.79 -1.61
CA ASN A 341 3.14 -30.85 -1.27
C ASN A 341 3.96 -31.00 -2.55
N ALA A 342 4.99 -30.22 -2.72
CA ALA A 342 6.06 -30.45 -3.69
C ALA A 342 7.32 -30.89 -2.93
N HIS A 343 8.14 -31.70 -3.60
CA HIS A 343 9.48 -32.05 -3.11
C HIS A 343 10.49 -31.31 -3.96
N ILE A 344 11.47 -30.70 -3.31
CA ILE A 344 12.59 -30.05 -3.97
C ILE A 344 13.89 -30.59 -3.39
N HIS A 345 14.86 -30.81 -4.25
CA HIS A 345 16.19 -31.19 -3.85
C HIS A 345 17.09 -29.94 -3.83
N LEU A 346 17.64 -29.61 -2.67
CA LEU A 346 18.61 -28.54 -2.47
C LEU A 346 19.91 -29.17 -1.95
N SER A 347 21.02 -28.41 -1.98
CA SER A 347 22.25 -28.90 -1.38
C SER A 347 22.03 -29.25 0.10
N SER A 348 22.55 -30.40 0.54
CA SER A 348 22.49 -30.81 1.96
C SER A 348 23.25 -29.85 2.89
N SER A 349 24.14 -29.02 2.34
CA SER A 349 24.98 -28.06 3.07
C SER A 349 24.39 -26.65 3.17
N ILE A 350 23.15 -26.42 2.69
CA ILE A 350 22.56 -25.08 2.76
C ILE A 350 22.42 -24.60 4.21
N LYS A 351 22.85 -23.37 4.45
CA LYS A 351 22.76 -22.71 5.75
C LYS A 351 21.47 -21.96 5.91
N TRP A 352 20.99 -21.33 4.83
CA TRP A 352 19.72 -20.62 4.80
C TRP A 352 19.04 -20.74 3.43
N LEU A 353 17.75 -20.61 3.43
CA LEU A 353 16.92 -20.39 2.24
C LEU A 353 15.93 -19.26 2.50
N LYS A 354 15.62 -18.46 1.48
CA LYS A 354 14.58 -17.43 1.49
C LYS A 354 13.65 -17.68 0.33
N ALA A 355 12.37 -17.85 0.61
CA ALA A 355 11.32 -17.99 -0.40
C ALA A 355 10.51 -16.70 -0.58
N ASN A 356 9.72 -16.62 -1.64
CA ASN A 356 8.99 -15.44 -2.08
C ASN A 356 9.93 -14.26 -2.34
N ILE A 357 10.83 -14.45 -3.31
CA ILE A 357 11.87 -13.47 -3.62
C ILE A 357 11.25 -12.17 -4.13
N ASN A 358 11.76 -11.05 -3.60
CA ASN A 358 11.24 -9.69 -3.81
C ASN A 358 9.77 -9.53 -3.43
N GLY A 359 9.23 -10.41 -2.58
CA GLY A 359 7.84 -10.36 -2.14
C GLY A 359 6.84 -10.42 -3.28
N SER A 360 7.19 -11.08 -4.39
CA SER A 360 6.40 -11.09 -5.62
C SER A 360 5.09 -11.88 -5.52
N GLY A 361 5.02 -12.86 -4.61
CA GLY A 361 3.86 -13.71 -4.41
C GLY A 361 2.96 -13.23 -3.27
N TYR A 362 1.66 -13.50 -3.39
CA TYR A 362 0.65 -13.17 -2.38
C TYR A 362 0.49 -14.31 -1.36
N TYR A 363 1.54 -14.61 -0.58
CA TYR A 363 1.57 -15.69 0.41
C TYR A 363 2.60 -15.42 1.50
N ARG A 364 2.45 -16.12 2.64
CA ARG A 364 3.43 -16.12 3.74
C ARG A 364 4.30 -17.37 3.70
N VAL A 365 5.44 -17.30 4.35
CA VAL A 365 6.40 -18.41 4.38
C VAL A 365 6.77 -18.77 5.82
N GLN A 366 6.75 -20.09 6.11
CA GLN A 366 7.26 -20.66 7.35
C GLN A 366 8.48 -21.52 7.07
N TYR A 367 9.52 -21.30 7.83
CA TYR A 367 10.76 -22.07 7.80
C TYR A 367 10.96 -22.85 9.10
N PRO A 368 11.79 -23.91 9.11
CA PRO A 368 12.34 -24.50 10.33
C PRO A 368 13.05 -23.43 11.18
N GLU A 369 13.06 -23.63 12.50
CA GLU A 369 13.59 -22.64 13.44
C GLU A 369 15.08 -22.33 13.21
N ASP A 370 15.87 -23.34 12.87
CA ASP A 370 17.29 -23.17 12.55
C ASP A 370 17.53 -22.30 11.31
N ILE A 371 16.64 -22.37 10.31
CA ILE A 371 16.68 -21.49 9.13
C ILE A 371 16.32 -20.07 9.53
N TRP A 372 15.29 -19.85 10.37
CA TRP A 372 14.96 -18.52 10.89
C TRP A 372 16.15 -17.90 11.63
N ARG A 373 16.80 -18.66 12.52
CA ARG A 373 17.99 -18.18 13.25
C ARG A 373 19.17 -17.90 12.34
N SER A 374 19.38 -18.74 11.31
CA SER A 374 20.44 -18.53 10.33
C SER A 374 20.21 -17.26 9.51
N LEU A 375 18.98 -17.01 9.06
CA LEU A 375 18.60 -15.76 8.37
C LEU A 375 18.79 -14.54 9.28
N SER A 376 18.36 -14.62 10.54
CA SER A 376 18.54 -13.52 11.52
C SER A 376 20.02 -13.20 11.75
N SER A 377 20.86 -14.23 11.91
CA SER A 377 22.32 -14.06 12.09
C SER A 377 22.95 -13.44 10.84
N LYS A 378 22.57 -13.93 9.66
CA LYS A 378 23.14 -13.42 8.41
C LYS A 378 22.73 -11.96 8.15
N LEU A 379 21.49 -11.58 8.48
CA LEU A 379 21.02 -10.18 8.39
C LEU A 379 21.80 -9.26 9.35
N ALA A 380 22.16 -9.74 10.53
CA ALA A 380 22.96 -8.97 11.48
C ALA A 380 24.40 -8.76 11.00
N GLU A 381 24.98 -9.72 10.23
CA GLU A 381 26.29 -9.60 9.62
C GLU A 381 26.29 -8.71 8.38
N ASP A 382 25.38 -8.97 7.47
CA ASP A 382 25.25 -8.27 6.19
C ASP A 382 23.80 -8.39 5.67
N HIS A 383 23.01 -7.35 5.87
CA HIS A 383 21.62 -7.34 5.41
C HIS A 383 21.47 -7.11 3.88
N SER A 384 22.54 -6.73 3.19
CA SER A 384 22.49 -6.39 1.76
C SER A 384 22.29 -7.60 0.84
N PHE A 385 22.44 -8.84 1.35
CA PHE A 385 22.22 -10.07 0.56
C PHE A 385 20.76 -10.32 0.19
N LEU A 386 19.82 -9.62 0.85
CA LEU A 386 18.39 -9.61 0.56
C LEU A 386 17.91 -8.20 0.17
N SER A 387 16.94 -8.12 -0.72
CA SER A 387 16.29 -6.86 -1.07
C SER A 387 15.56 -6.25 0.14
N ALA A 388 15.27 -4.96 0.08
CA ALA A 388 14.48 -4.28 1.13
C ALA A 388 13.11 -4.96 1.33
N VAL A 389 12.46 -5.38 0.24
CA VAL A 389 11.18 -6.09 0.29
C VAL A 389 11.32 -7.47 0.95
N ASP A 390 12.38 -8.23 0.64
CA ASP A 390 12.62 -9.54 1.27
C ASP A 390 12.82 -9.41 2.78
N ARG A 391 13.56 -8.38 3.21
CA ARG A 391 13.77 -8.10 4.64
C ARG A 391 12.47 -7.70 5.34
N ALA A 392 11.65 -6.85 4.71
CA ALA A 392 10.34 -6.46 5.20
C ALA A 392 9.39 -7.66 5.33
N GLN A 393 9.38 -8.53 4.32
CA GLN A 393 8.58 -9.74 4.34
C GLN A 393 8.99 -10.70 5.46
N LEU A 394 10.29 -10.90 5.69
CA LEU A 394 10.74 -11.74 6.81
C LEU A 394 10.23 -11.22 8.15
N ILE A 395 10.26 -9.89 8.36
CA ILE A 395 9.71 -9.27 9.57
C ILE A 395 8.21 -9.54 9.68
N ASP A 396 7.46 -9.28 8.60
CA ASP A 396 6.01 -9.46 8.60
C ASP A 396 5.60 -10.93 8.79
N ASP A 397 6.25 -11.86 8.11
CA ASP A 397 5.98 -13.29 8.26
C ASP A 397 6.28 -13.77 9.68
N ALA A 398 7.41 -13.35 10.29
CA ALA A 398 7.77 -13.74 11.65
C ALA A 398 6.75 -13.24 12.68
N PHE A 399 6.33 -11.97 12.63
CA PHE A 399 5.33 -11.43 13.55
C PHE A 399 3.94 -12.02 13.33
N SER A 400 3.54 -12.24 12.08
CA SER A 400 2.24 -12.84 11.77
C SER A 400 2.16 -14.30 12.20
N LEU A 401 3.25 -15.06 12.06
CA LEU A 401 3.36 -16.44 12.56
C LEU A 401 3.38 -16.50 14.09
N LEU A 402 4.04 -15.54 14.74
CA LEU A 402 3.97 -15.40 16.20
C LEU A 402 2.52 -15.18 16.66
N GLN A 403 1.82 -14.22 16.04
CA GLN A 403 0.42 -13.93 16.35
C GLN A 403 -0.50 -15.14 16.12
N ALA A 404 -0.20 -15.96 15.10
CA ALA A 404 -0.89 -17.21 14.82
C ALA A 404 -0.49 -18.37 15.73
N GLY A 405 0.43 -18.18 16.69
CA GLY A 405 0.95 -19.21 17.58
C GLY A 405 1.75 -20.31 16.86
N GLN A 406 2.40 -19.97 15.75
CA GLN A 406 3.17 -20.90 14.90
C GLN A 406 4.68 -20.64 14.93
N LEU A 407 5.14 -19.61 15.64
CA LEU A 407 6.54 -19.26 15.80
C LEU A 407 6.81 -18.79 17.21
N SER A 408 8.01 -19.09 17.74
CA SER A 408 8.47 -18.60 19.04
C SER A 408 8.66 -17.08 19.04
N GLU A 409 8.32 -16.42 20.14
CA GLU A 409 8.47 -14.97 20.34
C GLU A 409 9.92 -14.48 20.25
N THR A 410 10.90 -15.37 20.46
CA THR A 410 12.32 -15.01 20.37
C THR A 410 12.74 -14.69 18.94
N ILE A 411 12.18 -15.36 17.95
CA ILE A 411 12.57 -15.23 16.54
C ILE A 411 12.30 -13.82 15.99
N PRO A 412 11.08 -13.25 16.08
CA PRO A 412 10.83 -11.89 15.60
C PRO A 412 11.72 -10.84 16.29
N LEU A 413 11.94 -10.98 17.61
CA LEU A 413 12.78 -10.04 18.37
C LEU A 413 14.26 -10.14 17.98
N GLU A 414 14.76 -11.36 17.73
CA GLU A 414 16.13 -11.56 17.21
C GLU A 414 16.27 -10.97 15.81
N LEU A 415 15.29 -11.19 14.95
CA LEU A 415 15.25 -10.68 13.59
C LEU A 415 15.32 -9.14 13.54
N LEU A 416 14.65 -8.45 14.47
CA LEU A 416 14.67 -6.97 14.49
C LEU A 416 16.05 -6.38 14.82
N LYS A 417 17.00 -7.13 15.39
CA LYS A 417 18.29 -6.57 15.84
C LYS A 417 19.13 -5.98 14.70
N TYR A 418 18.97 -6.48 13.45
CA TYR A 418 19.68 -5.94 12.29
C TYR A 418 19.21 -4.52 11.90
N LEU A 419 18.01 -4.08 12.35
CA LEU A 419 17.47 -2.75 12.03
C LEU A 419 18.39 -1.60 12.44
N LYS A 420 19.31 -1.81 13.36
CA LYS A 420 20.36 -0.83 13.68
C LYS A 420 21.19 -0.42 12.45
N HIS A 421 21.28 -1.32 11.46
CA HIS A 421 22.00 -1.11 10.21
C HIS A 421 21.08 -0.79 9.02
N GLU A 422 19.76 -0.89 9.19
CA GLU A 422 18.78 -0.68 8.12
C GLU A 422 18.64 0.81 7.75
N ARG A 423 18.60 1.08 6.44
CA ARG A 423 18.43 2.44 5.89
C ARG A 423 17.31 2.53 4.84
N SER A 424 16.63 1.42 4.56
CA SER A 424 15.52 1.38 3.61
C SER A 424 14.20 1.67 4.31
N LEU A 425 13.30 2.35 3.60
CA LEU A 425 11.99 2.77 4.11
C LEU A 425 11.10 1.57 4.46
N VAL A 426 10.98 0.59 3.55
CA VAL A 426 9.97 -0.47 3.61
C VAL A 426 10.15 -1.41 4.82
N PRO A 427 11.37 -1.92 5.14
CA PRO A 427 11.56 -2.71 6.36
C PRO A 427 11.21 -1.95 7.64
N TRP A 428 11.55 -0.65 7.72
CA TRP A 428 11.19 0.18 8.86
C TRP A 428 9.69 0.39 8.98
N GLN A 429 8.97 0.65 7.88
CA GLN A 429 7.51 0.80 7.91
C GLN A 429 6.83 -0.44 8.52
N VAL A 430 7.24 -1.62 8.09
CA VAL A 430 6.68 -2.89 8.55
C VAL A 430 7.04 -3.17 10.01
N ALA A 431 8.32 -3.03 10.37
CA ALA A 431 8.77 -3.24 11.74
C ALA A 431 8.06 -2.29 12.72
N LEU A 432 7.97 -1.00 12.38
CA LEU A 432 7.30 0.00 13.21
C LEU A 432 5.80 -0.23 13.33
N SER A 433 5.14 -0.78 12.30
CA SER A 433 3.73 -1.16 12.39
C SER A 433 3.51 -2.27 13.44
N HIS A 434 4.33 -3.33 13.40
CA HIS A 434 4.25 -4.40 14.41
C HIS A 434 4.61 -3.93 15.81
N LEU A 435 5.66 -3.11 15.93
CA LEU A 435 6.08 -2.55 17.23
C LEU A 435 5.04 -1.61 17.82
N SER A 436 4.34 -0.82 16.97
CA SER A 436 3.21 0.01 17.42
C SER A 436 2.07 -0.84 17.98
N SER A 437 1.69 -1.91 17.28
CA SER A 437 0.64 -2.84 17.77
C SER A 437 1.03 -3.49 19.09
N LEU A 438 2.30 -3.86 19.28
CA LEU A 438 2.79 -4.36 20.57
C LEU A 438 2.74 -3.26 21.65
N SER A 439 3.10 -2.03 21.32
CA SER A 439 3.04 -0.90 22.28
C SER A 439 1.61 -0.62 22.73
N GLU A 440 0.64 -0.75 21.84
CA GLU A 440 -0.79 -0.64 22.16
C GLU A 440 -1.25 -1.76 23.10
N MET A 441 -0.85 -3.02 22.81
CA MET A 441 -1.18 -4.18 23.68
C MET A 441 -0.59 -4.04 25.09
N PHE A 442 0.58 -3.41 25.22
CA PHE A 442 1.27 -3.25 26.50
C PHE A 442 1.03 -1.90 27.18
N MET A 443 0.08 -1.08 26.68
CA MET A 443 -0.12 0.31 27.09
C MET A 443 -0.24 0.48 28.60
N GLU A 444 -0.97 -0.42 29.27
CA GLU A 444 -1.24 -0.38 30.73
C GLU A 444 -0.32 -1.33 31.52
N THR A 445 0.83 -1.72 30.98
CA THR A 445 1.73 -2.69 31.63
C THR A 445 3.16 -2.15 31.79
N GLU A 446 3.91 -2.71 32.74
CA GLU A 446 5.35 -2.41 32.91
C GLU A 446 6.18 -2.82 31.69
N ALA A 447 5.68 -3.75 30.86
CA ALA A 447 6.36 -4.20 29.66
C ALA A 447 6.53 -3.07 28.63
N ARG A 448 5.62 -2.08 28.62
CA ARG A 448 5.70 -0.91 27.72
C ARG A 448 7.03 -0.17 27.86
N MET A 449 7.48 0.11 29.08
CA MET A 449 8.76 0.81 29.29
C MET A 449 9.96 0.03 28.75
N LYS A 450 9.93 -1.31 28.87
CA LYS A 450 11.00 -2.17 28.32
C LYS A 450 10.94 -2.19 26.80
N LEU A 451 9.74 -2.26 26.23
CA LEU A 451 9.52 -2.20 24.79
C LEU A 451 9.99 -0.86 24.22
N ASN A 452 9.63 0.27 24.84
CA ASN A 452 10.08 1.60 24.42
C ASN A 452 11.62 1.70 24.40
N LYS A 453 12.31 1.21 25.46
CA LYS A 453 13.78 1.17 25.49
C LYS A 453 14.34 0.29 24.35
N PHE A 454 13.72 -0.84 24.07
CA PHE A 454 14.13 -1.69 22.96
C PHE A 454 13.96 -0.97 21.62
N ILE A 455 12.80 -0.36 21.37
CA ILE A 455 12.52 0.42 20.14
C ILE A 455 13.56 1.54 19.97
N VAL A 456 13.79 2.33 21.02
CA VAL A 456 14.81 3.41 21.00
C VAL A 456 16.19 2.83 20.65
N SER A 457 16.57 1.69 21.22
CA SER A 457 17.86 1.06 20.93
C SER A 457 18.03 0.62 19.48
N LEU A 458 16.95 0.29 18.77
CA LEU A 458 16.94 -0.01 17.34
C LEU A 458 17.02 1.24 16.49
N LEU A 459 16.27 2.29 16.89
CA LEU A 459 16.16 3.55 16.15
C LEU A 459 17.42 4.41 16.24
N GLU A 460 18.15 4.37 17.36
CA GLU A 460 19.21 5.32 17.70
C GLU A 460 20.25 5.58 16.59
N PRO A 461 20.78 4.57 15.89
CA PRO A 461 21.75 4.80 14.81
C PRO A 461 21.16 5.57 13.63
N VAL A 462 19.97 5.19 13.16
CA VAL A 462 19.31 5.82 12.01
C VAL A 462 18.73 7.19 12.39
N TYR A 463 18.23 7.34 13.63
CA TYR A 463 17.77 8.62 14.18
C TYR A 463 18.88 9.69 14.14
N LYS A 464 20.09 9.35 14.65
CA LYS A 464 21.24 10.24 14.63
C LYS A 464 21.70 10.60 13.21
N GLU A 465 21.69 9.61 12.30
CA GLU A 465 22.11 9.82 10.90
C GLU A 465 21.15 10.71 10.12
N LEU A 466 19.84 10.48 10.27
CA LEU A 466 18.82 11.25 9.56
C LEU A 466 18.67 12.66 10.10
N GLY A 467 18.78 12.82 11.40
CA GLY A 467 18.65 14.12 12.09
C GLY A 467 17.30 14.79 11.82
N TRP A 468 17.24 16.08 12.16
CA TRP A 468 16.03 16.91 12.07
C TRP A 468 16.07 17.92 10.91
N GLU A 469 17.08 17.86 10.05
CA GLU A 469 17.13 18.70 8.85
C GLU A 469 16.39 18.01 7.70
N ASP A 470 15.49 18.74 7.04
CA ASP A 470 14.69 18.24 5.93
C ASP A 470 15.49 18.20 4.62
N THR A 471 16.49 17.34 4.58
CA THR A 471 17.41 17.17 3.45
C THR A 471 17.39 15.74 2.89
N GLY A 472 17.95 15.58 1.70
CA GLY A 472 18.10 14.28 1.03
C GLY A 472 17.01 13.99 0.02
N THR A 473 17.00 12.74 -0.47
CA THR A 473 16.04 12.26 -1.47
C THR A 473 14.62 12.19 -0.89
N HIS A 474 13.64 12.09 -1.78
CA HIS A 474 12.24 11.90 -1.41
C HIS A 474 12.03 10.74 -0.41
N VAL A 475 12.59 9.57 -0.72
CA VAL A 475 12.49 8.38 0.15
C VAL A 475 13.19 8.61 1.51
N LYS A 476 14.32 9.32 1.52
CA LYS A 476 15.03 9.66 2.77
C LYS A 476 14.21 10.60 3.66
N ARG A 477 13.46 11.53 3.07
CA ARG A 477 12.54 12.41 3.80
C ARG A 477 11.36 11.64 4.40
N LEU A 478 10.78 10.69 3.63
CA LEU A 478 9.75 9.78 4.16
C LEU A 478 10.28 8.92 5.31
N LEU A 479 11.46 8.33 5.15
CA LEU A 479 12.09 7.53 6.20
C LEU A 479 12.32 8.37 7.46
N ARG A 480 12.82 9.60 7.33
CA ARG A 480 13.02 10.53 8.46
C ARG A 480 11.73 10.75 9.23
N GLU A 481 10.62 11.06 8.56
CA GLU A 481 9.32 11.24 9.21
C GLU A 481 8.92 9.99 10.02
N HIS A 482 9.05 8.80 9.44
CA HIS A 482 8.74 7.54 10.12
C HIS A 482 9.62 7.29 11.35
N ILE A 483 10.93 7.50 11.24
CA ILE A 483 11.88 7.28 12.34
C ILE A 483 11.66 8.28 13.47
N LEU A 484 11.50 9.58 13.15
CA LEU A 484 11.25 10.60 14.15
C LEU A 484 9.91 10.40 14.84
N LYS A 485 8.85 10.03 14.10
CA LYS A 485 7.53 9.71 14.67
C LYS A 485 7.62 8.54 15.63
N ALA A 486 8.35 7.48 15.26
CA ALA A 486 8.55 6.32 16.12
C ALA A 486 9.37 6.64 17.39
N ALA A 487 10.39 7.49 17.27
CA ALA A 487 11.18 7.95 18.42
C ALA A 487 10.30 8.75 19.40
N ILE A 488 9.45 9.64 18.90
CA ILE A 488 8.48 10.39 19.70
C ILE A 488 7.49 9.43 20.39
N ALA A 489 6.94 8.48 19.66
CA ALA A 489 5.99 7.50 20.21
C ALA A 489 6.62 6.59 21.28
N ALA A 490 7.91 6.27 21.14
CA ALA A 490 8.71 5.53 22.14
C ALA A 490 9.24 6.42 23.26
N GLU A 491 8.80 7.68 23.36
CA GLU A 491 9.14 8.63 24.42
C GLU A 491 10.65 8.94 24.49
N HIS A 492 11.33 8.99 23.33
CA HIS A 492 12.73 9.39 23.26
C HIS A 492 12.89 10.86 23.66
N PRO A 493 13.62 11.19 24.77
CA PRO A 493 13.58 12.53 25.36
C PRO A 493 13.99 13.64 24.39
N GLU A 494 15.09 13.44 23.64
CA GLU A 494 15.57 14.43 22.66
C GLU A 494 14.56 14.63 21.52
N ALA A 495 13.86 13.56 21.09
CA ALA A 495 12.89 13.65 20.00
C ALA A 495 11.65 14.44 20.40
N VAL A 496 11.15 14.23 21.62
CA VAL A 496 10.02 14.98 22.19
C VAL A 496 10.40 16.45 22.38
N ASP A 497 11.56 16.73 22.98
CA ASP A 497 12.05 18.11 23.21
C ASP A 497 12.21 18.88 21.88
N LYS A 498 12.86 18.25 20.87
CA LYS A 498 13.04 18.89 19.55
C LYS A 498 11.71 19.16 18.84
N ALA A 499 10.78 18.21 18.85
CA ALA A 499 9.45 18.41 18.25
C ALA A 499 8.68 19.53 18.96
N GLY A 500 8.75 19.60 20.30
CA GLY A 500 8.17 20.69 21.09
C GLY A 500 8.75 22.06 20.73
N LYS A 501 10.09 22.15 20.58
CA LYS A 501 10.74 23.39 20.13
C LYS A 501 10.32 23.80 18.72
N LEU A 502 10.10 22.85 17.81
CA LEU A 502 9.56 23.15 16.48
C LEU A 502 8.12 23.68 16.57
N PHE A 503 7.30 23.14 17.48
CA PHE A 503 5.96 23.66 17.70
C PHE A 503 5.98 25.12 18.19
N VAL A 504 6.81 25.42 19.19
CA VAL A 504 6.99 26.81 19.68
C VAL A 504 7.43 27.75 18.54
N LYS A 505 8.34 27.27 17.67
CA LYS A 505 8.75 28.05 16.49
C LYS A 505 7.58 28.30 15.52
N LEU A 506 6.69 27.34 15.33
CA LEU A 506 5.48 27.50 14.50
C LEU A 506 4.49 28.50 15.09
N THR A 507 4.35 28.54 16.41
CA THR A 507 3.45 29.52 17.08
C THR A 507 3.96 30.97 17.01
N GLN A 508 5.26 31.16 16.80
CA GLN A 508 5.89 32.46 16.64
C GLN A 508 5.94 32.97 15.19
N ASP A 509 5.69 32.08 14.22
CA ASP A 509 5.73 32.39 12.78
C ASP A 509 4.41 31.95 12.11
N GLU A 510 3.51 32.93 11.94
CA GLU A 510 2.19 32.67 11.31
C GLU A 510 2.30 32.08 9.90
N ALA A 511 3.35 32.42 9.15
CA ALA A 511 3.60 31.84 7.83
C ALA A 511 4.08 30.39 7.88
N GLY A 512 4.62 29.96 9.04
CA GLY A 512 5.21 28.62 9.25
C GLY A 512 6.46 28.36 8.41
N ALA A 513 7.09 29.44 7.87
CA ALA A 513 8.25 29.32 6.99
C ALA A 513 9.50 28.76 7.70
N GLY A 514 9.55 28.91 9.02
CA GLY A 514 10.67 28.47 9.85
C GLY A 514 10.71 26.96 10.12
N VAL A 515 9.68 26.18 9.78
CA VAL A 515 9.61 24.72 9.99
C VAL A 515 9.26 24.01 8.70
N ALA A 516 10.13 23.12 8.26
CA ALA A 516 9.95 22.36 7.03
C ALA A 516 8.65 21.53 7.03
N ALA A 517 7.97 21.45 5.90
CA ALA A 517 6.67 20.81 5.77
C ALA A 517 6.66 19.34 6.23
N ASN A 518 7.76 18.59 5.97
CA ASN A 518 7.89 17.20 6.41
C ASN A 518 7.99 16.99 7.93
N LEU A 519 8.24 18.06 8.71
CA LEU A 519 8.37 18.00 10.17
C LEU A 519 7.16 18.57 10.91
N ARG A 520 6.25 19.26 10.21
CA ARG A 520 5.11 19.95 10.85
C ARG A 520 4.16 18.98 11.55
N SER A 521 3.89 17.81 10.95
CA SER A 521 3.03 16.79 11.57
C SER A 521 3.54 16.37 12.96
N LEU A 522 4.86 16.21 13.10
CA LEU A 522 5.52 15.86 14.37
C LEU A 522 5.41 16.99 15.39
N ALA A 523 5.65 18.23 14.93
CA ALA A 523 5.56 19.41 15.78
C ALA A 523 4.13 19.62 16.30
N TYR A 524 3.12 19.57 15.44
CA TYR A 524 1.72 19.72 15.85
C TYR A 524 1.28 18.62 16.82
N SER A 525 1.61 17.34 16.53
CA SER A 525 1.28 16.22 17.40
C SER A 525 1.85 16.37 18.80
N VAL A 526 3.15 16.68 18.93
CA VAL A 526 3.79 16.87 20.23
C VAL A 526 3.27 18.14 20.93
N GLY A 527 3.11 19.25 20.19
CA GLY A 527 2.58 20.49 20.74
C GLY A 527 1.20 20.33 21.37
N VAL A 528 0.30 19.57 20.73
CA VAL A 528 -1.03 19.28 21.26
C VAL A 528 -0.98 18.27 22.39
N LYS A 529 -0.15 17.22 22.28
CA LYS A 529 -0.06 16.14 23.27
C LYS A 529 0.53 16.59 24.60
N GLU A 530 1.64 17.33 24.56
CA GLU A 530 2.37 17.79 25.74
C GLU A 530 1.88 19.16 26.26
N GLY A 531 1.18 19.91 25.40
CA GLY A 531 0.59 21.21 25.72
C GLY A 531 -0.80 21.09 26.34
N GLY A 532 -1.51 22.17 26.35
CA GLY A 532 -2.83 22.28 26.95
C GLY A 532 -3.90 22.77 25.99
N ALA A 533 -4.94 23.42 26.54
CA ALA A 533 -6.03 23.99 25.77
C ALA A 533 -5.58 25.14 24.85
N GLY A 534 -4.49 25.83 25.19
CA GLY A 534 -3.94 26.94 24.38
C GLY A 534 -3.33 26.45 23.08
N GLU A 535 -2.48 25.41 23.13
CA GLU A 535 -1.83 24.81 21.98
C GLU A 535 -2.83 24.16 21.04
N TRP A 536 -3.84 23.49 21.62
CA TRP A 536 -4.95 22.96 20.85
C TRP A 536 -5.75 24.04 20.13
N ALA A 537 -6.08 25.13 20.85
CA ALA A 537 -6.83 26.24 20.28
C ALA A 537 -6.05 26.92 19.14
N TRP A 538 -4.73 27.07 19.28
CA TRP A 538 -3.87 27.58 18.21
C TRP A 538 -3.90 26.66 16.96
N CYS A 539 -3.83 25.33 17.14
CA CYS A 539 -3.96 24.39 16.03
C CYS A 539 -5.33 24.48 15.35
N TYR A 540 -6.40 24.65 16.14
CA TYR A 540 -7.75 24.79 15.62
C TYR A 540 -7.92 26.09 14.82
N GLU A 541 -7.42 27.21 15.30
CA GLU A 541 -7.44 28.49 14.58
C GLU A 541 -6.66 28.40 13.27
N ARG A 542 -5.47 27.80 13.31
CA ARG A 542 -4.67 27.55 12.11
C ARG A 542 -5.39 26.62 11.12
N TYR A 543 -6.07 25.59 11.60
CA TYR A 543 -6.90 24.70 10.77
C TYR A 543 -7.99 25.47 10.02
N LEU A 544 -8.63 26.43 10.65
CA LEU A 544 -9.67 27.23 10.01
C LEU A 544 -9.12 28.20 8.95
N ASN A 545 -7.90 28.71 9.14
CA ASN A 545 -7.33 29.77 8.33
C ASN A 545 -6.38 29.28 7.22
N THR A 546 -5.87 28.05 7.29
CA THR A 546 -4.98 27.54 6.24
C THR A 546 -5.72 27.22 4.94
N ASN A 547 -5.16 27.67 3.80
CA ASN A 547 -5.65 27.34 2.45
C ASN A 547 -4.94 26.12 1.85
N ILE A 548 -4.05 25.44 2.61
CA ILE A 548 -3.31 24.27 2.18
C ILE A 548 -4.01 23.00 2.67
N PRO A 549 -4.64 22.20 1.81
CA PRO A 549 -5.44 21.04 2.23
C PRO A 549 -4.64 20.00 3.02
N SER A 550 -3.38 19.76 2.65
CA SER A 550 -2.50 18.82 3.38
C SER A 550 -2.13 19.32 4.77
N ASP A 551 -1.90 20.62 4.97
CA ASP A 551 -1.64 21.23 6.30
C ASP A 551 -2.90 21.12 7.17
N ARG A 552 -4.06 21.40 6.59
CA ARG A 552 -5.36 21.24 7.25
C ARG A 552 -5.59 19.80 7.75
N ALA A 553 -5.24 18.81 6.95
CA ALA A 553 -5.37 17.41 7.32
C ALA A 553 -4.45 16.99 8.49
N ILE A 554 -3.19 17.43 8.49
CA ILE A 554 -2.25 17.12 9.60
C ILE A 554 -2.62 17.84 10.89
N LEU A 555 -3.13 19.08 10.82
CA LEU A 555 -3.66 19.81 11.98
C LEU A 555 -4.87 19.10 12.59
N LEU A 556 -5.81 18.67 11.75
CA LEU A 556 -6.97 17.89 12.19
C LEU A 556 -6.52 16.61 12.91
N SER A 557 -5.57 15.86 12.34
CA SER A 557 -5.03 14.66 12.97
C SER A 557 -4.38 14.97 14.33
N ALA A 558 -3.53 16.00 14.39
CA ALA A 558 -2.80 16.37 15.60
C ALA A 558 -3.72 16.82 16.76
N MET A 559 -4.85 17.48 16.44
CA MET A 559 -5.83 17.86 17.46
C MET A 559 -6.43 16.66 18.21
N GLY A 560 -6.43 15.46 17.60
CA GLY A 560 -6.80 14.22 18.24
C GLY A 560 -5.78 13.65 19.23
N ASP A 561 -4.54 14.14 19.23
CA ASP A 561 -3.47 13.67 20.12
C ASP A 561 -3.54 14.30 21.54
N SER A 562 -4.51 15.18 21.80
CA SER A 562 -4.69 15.84 23.10
C SER A 562 -4.92 14.82 24.22
N THR A 563 -4.27 15.02 25.36
CA THR A 563 -4.49 14.24 26.59
C THR A 563 -5.57 14.85 27.50
N ASN A 564 -6.06 16.05 27.18
CA ASN A 564 -7.09 16.74 27.95
C ASN A 564 -8.50 16.30 27.54
N THR A 565 -9.26 15.70 28.45
CA THR A 565 -10.61 15.15 28.21
C THR A 565 -11.60 16.21 27.68
N LEU A 566 -11.58 17.43 28.22
CA LEU A 566 -12.49 18.49 27.75
C LEU A 566 -12.17 18.93 26.32
N THR A 567 -10.90 18.98 25.99
CA THR A 567 -10.41 19.28 24.64
C THR A 567 -10.81 18.17 23.66
N LEU A 568 -10.63 16.91 24.04
CA LEU A 568 -11.08 15.77 23.22
C LEU A 568 -12.59 15.74 23.01
N GLN A 569 -13.40 16.10 24.02
CA GLN A 569 -14.86 16.24 23.85
C GLN A 569 -15.21 17.30 22.82
N LYS A 570 -14.54 18.47 22.85
CA LYS A 570 -14.71 19.52 21.84
C LYS A 570 -14.31 19.02 20.44
N TYR A 571 -13.19 18.28 20.34
CA TYR A 571 -12.73 17.71 19.09
C TYR A 571 -13.73 16.71 18.51
N VAL A 572 -14.23 15.75 19.30
CA VAL A 572 -15.25 14.79 18.87
C VAL A 572 -16.54 15.50 18.41
N LEU A 573 -17.00 16.49 19.17
CA LEU A 573 -18.18 17.28 18.81
C LEU A 573 -17.98 18.03 17.48
N PHE A 574 -16.80 18.63 17.29
CA PHE A 574 -16.42 19.30 16.04
C PHE A 574 -16.44 18.33 14.85
N ILE A 575 -15.85 17.13 14.97
CA ILE A 575 -15.88 16.10 13.91
C ILE A 575 -17.32 15.71 13.56
N ILE A 576 -18.17 15.44 14.55
CA ILE A 576 -19.57 15.05 14.33
C ILE A 576 -20.37 16.16 13.60
N ILE A 577 -20.11 17.42 13.94
CA ILE A 577 -20.78 18.54 13.27
C ILE A 577 -20.26 18.73 11.83
N SER A 578 -18.97 18.55 11.62
CA SER A 578 -18.34 18.69 10.29
C SER A 578 -18.68 17.54 9.33
N LEU A 579 -19.16 16.40 9.84
CA LEU A 579 -19.60 15.25 9.03
C LEU A 579 -21.09 15.31 8.64
N LYS A 580 -21.84 16.28 9.17
CA LYS A 580 -23.23 16.56 8.79
C LYS A 580 -23.30 17.62 7.68
#